data_7c6d77ca34feaeaadcaafdbbc02d8ab8
#
_entry.id   7c6d77ca34feaeaadcaafdbbc02d8ab8
#
_cell.length_a   1.000
_cell.length_b   1.000
_cell.length_c   1.000
_cell.angle_alpha   90.00
_cell.angle_beta   90.00
_cell.angle_gamma   90.00
#
_symmetry.space_group_name_H-M   'P 1'
#
loop_
_entity.id
_entity.type
_entity.pdbx_description
1 polymer ?
#
loop_
_entity_poly.entity_id
_entity_poly.type
_entity_poly.pdbx_seq_one_letter_code
_entity_poly.pdbx_strand_id
1 'polypeptide(L)'
;MGFRDLDIKKSYISCGEENIAKSFLVPTLKQARLYQRSVGFFSSSVFEPIIDGIVALARNDGRIQLVASPQLSEEDVNAINLGYQKREDIITNAFSRDFISGIDALDDAKLKLLATLIAKGTLDIKIAVTETAGIYHDKLGILEDVVGDVVVFYGSANASLNGYQNNYEKIRVVKSWVDAESESIQDEQEEFRALWEGTNPFVKVYDYRESAKTNILQILANRQTESEAKPNDPIVLRDYQEEAIAAWVANGYHGKRHISLSKHYS
;
A
#
# COMPACT_ATOMS: atom_id res chain seq x y z
N MET A 1 -9.72 1.30 22.81
CA MET A 1 -9.85 2.46 21.94
C MET A 1 -10.36 1.96 20.60
N GLY A 2 -11.38 2.57 20.05
CA GLY A 2 -11.99 2.16 18.80
C GLY A 2 -12.11 3.32 17.83
N PHE A 3 -12.77 3.10 16.68
CA PHE A 3 -12.91 4.14 15.66
C PHE A 3 -13.70 5.37 16.13
N ARG A 4 -14.64 5.19 17.04
CA ARG A 4 -15.44 6.31 17.59
C ARG A 4 -14.62 7.29 18.43
N ASP A 5 -13.45 6.86 18.91
CA ASP A 5 -12.53 7.71 19.68
C ASP A 5 -11.63 8.58 18.78
N LEU A 6 -11.70 8.37 17.44
CA LEU A 6 -10.93 9.10 16.45
C LEU A 6 -11.76 10.22 15.81
N ASP A 7 -11.12 11.36 15.53
CA ASP A 7 -11.73 12.43 14.72
C ASP A 7 -11.69 12.10 13.23
N ILE A 8 -12.60 11.22 12.79
CA ILE A 8 -12.69 10.78 11.39
C ILE A 8 -13.56 11.76 10.60
N LYS A 9 -12.93 12.51 9.69
CA LYS A 9 -13.59 13.46 8.77
C LYS A 9 -14.36 12.70 7.68
N LYS A 10 -15.32 13.38 7.03
CA LYS A 10 -16.10 12.82 5.91
C LYS A 10 -15.32 12.73 4.59
N SER A 11 -14.17 13.38 4.49
CA SER A 11 -13.31 13.33 3.31
C SER A 11 -11.87 13.75 3.63
N TYR A 12 -10.94 13.22 2.85
CA TYR A 12 -9.51 13.55 2.91
C TYR A 12 -8.96 13.73 1.51
N ILE A 13 -7.87 14.49 1.41
CA ILE A 13 -7.07 14.64 0.19
C ILE A 13 -5.67 14.10 0.43
N SER A 14 -5.00 13.68 -0.64
CA SER A 14 -3.66 13.08 -0.55
C SER A 14 -2.53 14.10 -0.40
N CYS A 15 -2.77 15.35 -0.80
CA CYS A 15 -1.76 16.41 -0.76
C CYS A 15 -1.71 17.14 0.59
N GLY A 16 -0.53 17.69 0.92
CA GLY A 16 -0.32 18.51 2.09
C GLY A 16 0.08 17.73 3.34
N GLU A 17 0.19 18.46 4.46
CA GLU A 17 0.63 17.88 5.73
C GLU A 17 -0.38 16.89 6.34
N GLU A 18 -1.68 17.13 6.10
CA GLU A 18 -2.78 16.27 6.51
C GLU A 18 -3.25 15.38 5.35
N ASN A 19 -2.33 14.57 4.78
CA ASN A 19 -2.66 13.66 3.70
C ASN A 19 -3.43 12.41 4.17
N ILE A 20 -3.96 11.64 3.20
CA ILE A 20 -4.76 10.43 3.44
C ILE A 20 -4.02 9.45 4.35
N ALA A 21 -2.72 9.23 4.13
CA ALA A 21 -1.95 8.28 4.92
C ALA A 21 -1.87 8.71 6.39
N LYS A 22 -1.39 9.93 6.65
CA LYS A 22 -1.08 10.43 7.99
C LYS A 22 -2.32 10.72 8.81
N SER A 23 -3.33 11.35 8.20
CA SER A 23 -4.51 11.87 8.93
C SER A 23 -5.68 10.90 8.97
N PHE A 24 -5.67 9.85 8.14
CA PHE A 24 -6.76 8.88 8.11
C PHE A 24 -6.26 7.43 8.25
N LEU A 25 -5.44 6.92 7.29
CA LEU A 25 -5.11 5.50 7.29
C LEU A 25 -4.28 5.06 8.49
N VAL A 26 -3.23 5.80 8.87
CA VAL A 26 -2.40 5.41 10.02
C VAL A 26 -3.19 5.40 11.33
N PRO A 27 -3.98 6.44 11.70
CA PRO A 27 -4.79 6.40 12.90
C PRO A 27 -5.82 5.27 12.91
N THR A 28 -6.53 5.04 11.80
CA THR A 28 -7.56 4.00 11.72
C THR A 28 -6.96 2.59 11.72
N LEU A 29 -5.87 2.35 10.99
CA LEU A 29 -5.16 1.08 11.00
C LEU A 29 -4.64 0.70 12.39
N LYS A 30 -4.25 1.67 13.21
CA LYS A 30 -3.82 1.42 14.61
C LYS A 30 -4.93 0.86 15.50
N GLN A 31 -6.18 1.06 15.15
CA GLN A 31 -7.35 0.57 15.91
C GLN A 31 -8.02 -0.63 15.18
N ALA A 32 -7.66 -0.87 13.92
CA ALA A 32 -8.29 -1.90 13.11
C ALA A 32 -7.83 -3.31 13.49
N ARG A 33 -8.73 -4.28 13.29
CA ARG A 33 -8.45 -5.72 13.27
C ARG A 33 -8.60 -6.31 11.86
N LEU A 34 -9.33 -5.63 10.97
CA LEU A 34 -9.48 -6.03 9.59
C LEU A 34 -9.32 -4.82 8.69
N TYR A 35 -8.51 -4.97 7.65
CA TYR A 35 -8.38 -4.03 6.57
C TYR A 35 -8.59 -4.73 5.24
N GLN A 36 -9.69 -4.39 4.57
CA GLN A 36 -10.05 -4.90 3.26
C GLN A 36 -9.81 -3.80 2.23
N ARG A 37 -9.15 -4.12 1.14
CA ARG A 37 -8.80 -3.14 0.12
C ARG A 37 -9.04 -3.71 -1.27
N SER A 38 -9.83 -3.00 -2.07
CA SER A 38 -10.06 -3.27 -3.47
C SER A 38 -9.52 -2.12 -4.32
N VAL A 39 -8.63 -2.40 -5.28
CA VAL A 39 -7.96 -1.38 -6.09
C VAL A 39 -7.67 -1.83 -7.51
N GLY A 40 -7.76 -0.89 -8.45
CA GLY A 40 -7.34 -1.08 -9.84
C GLY A 40 -5.82 -1.17 -10.02
N PHE A 41 -5.04 -0.65 -9.08
CA PHE A 41 -3.58 -0.75 -9.08
C PHE A 41 -3.03 -0.78 -7.66
N PHE A 42 -2.10 -1.69 -7.41
CA PHE A 42 -1.40 -1.84 -6.15
C PHE A 42 0.12 -1.90 -6.37
N SER A 43 0.86 -1.22 -5.53
CA SER A 43 2.31 -1.33 -5.45
C SER A 43 2.75 -1.42 -3.99
N SER A 44 3.78 -2.22 -3.70
CA SER A 44 4.35 -2.35 -2.35
C SER A 44 4.83 -1.02 -1.75
N SER A 45 5.09 -0.01 -2.57
CA SER A 45 5.42 1.34 -2.12
C SER A 45 4.36 1.99 -1.20
N VAL A 46 3.12 1.47 -1.21
CA VAL A 46 2.05 1.93 -0.32
C VAL A 46 2.39 1.73 1.16
N PHE A 47 3.19 0.71 1.48
CA PHE A 47 3.58 0.44 2.86
C PHE A 47 4.47 1.53 3.45
N GLU A 48 5.20 2.27 2.63
CA GLU A 48 6.06 3.35 3.10
C GLU A 48 5.30 4.37 3.97
N PRO A 49 4.23 5.03 3.49
CA PRO A 49 3.53 6.06 4.26
C PRO A 49 2.60 5.55 5.35
N ILE A 50 2.23 4.25 5.35
CA ILE A 50 1.26 3.69 6.31
C ILE A 50 1.85 2.63 7.24
N ILE A 51 3.18 2.47 7.23
CA ILE A 51 3.89 1.39 7.94
C ILE A 51 3.53 1.30 9.41
N ASP A 52 3.43 2.43 10.12
CA ASP A 52 3.10 2.46 11.55
C ASP A 52 1.70 1.92 11.83
N GLY A 53 0.76 2.18 10.93
CA GLY A 53 -0.60 1.63 10.99
C GLY A 53 -0.60 0.11 10.77
N ILE A 54 0.14 -0.36 9.78
CA ILE A 54 0.27 -1.79 9.44
C ILE A 54 0.93 -2.57 10.60
N VAL A 55 1.98 -2.03 11.20
CA VAL A 55 2.63 -2.64 12.38
C VAL A 55 1.65 -2.78 13.54
N ALA A 56 0.86 -1.74 13.81
CA ALA A 56 -0.12 -1.77 14.89
C ALA A 56 -1.25 -2.78 14.60
N LEU A 57 -1.78 -2.79 13.37
CA LEU A 57 -2.78 -3.77 12.93
C LEU A 57 -2.26 -5.20 13.11
N ALA A 58 -1.03 -5.49 12.68
CA ALA A 58 -0.42 -6.80 12.85
C ALA A 58 -0.22 -7.20 14.32
N ARG A 59 0.07 -6.23 15.21
CA ARG A 59 0.16 -6.47 16.67
C ARG A 59 -1.19 -6.73 17.33
N ASN A 60 -2.26 -6.25 16.72
CA ASN A 60 -3.65 -6.51 17.16
C ASN A 60 -4.20 -7.82 16.56
N ASP A 61 -3.34 -8.73 16.06
CA ASP A 61 -3.72 -9.96 15.35
C ASP A 61 -4.66 -9.68 14.16
N GLY A 62 -4.52 -8.49 13.58
CA GLY A 62 -5.35 -8.06 12.46
C GLY A 62 -4.95 -8.70 11.15
N ARG A 63 -5.84 -8.59 10.16
CA ARG A 63 -5.67 -9.14 8.81
C ARG A 63 -5.85 -8.07 7.75
N ILE A 64 -5.16 -8.26 6.64
CA ILE A 64 -5.27 -7.43 5.43
C ILE A 64 -5.72 -8.33 4.29
N GLN A 65 -6.85 -8.00 3.69
CA GLN A 65 -7.38 -8.66 2.50
C GLN A 65 -7.30 -7.68 1.32
N LEU A 66 -6.44 -7.98 0.36
CA LEU A 66 -6.21 -7.14 -0.81
C LEU A 66 -6.79 -7.82 -2.05
N VAL A 67 -7.68 -7.13 -2.75
CA VAL A 67 -8.09 -7.45 -4.12
C VAL A 67 -7.52 -6.39 -5.04
N ALA A 68 -6.65 -6.77 -5.97
CA ALA A 68 -6.00 -5.82 -6.86
C ALA A 68 -5.93 -6.33 -8.30
N SER A 69 -5.99 -5.42 -9.26
CA SER A 69 -5.81 -5.75 -10.67
C SER A 69 -4.35 -5.54 -11.08
N PRO A 70 -3.77 -6.45 -11.88
CA PRO A 70 -2.47 -6.22 -12.50
C PRO A 70 -2.60 -5.26 -13.68
N GLN A 71 -1.55 -4.54 -13.97
CA GLN A 71 -1.39 -3.84 -15.24
C GLN A 71 -0.87 -4.83 -16.29
N LEU A 72 -1.76 -5.27 -17.17
CA LEU A 72 -1.40 -6.15 -18.29
C LEU A 72 -0.79 -5.32 -19.42
N SER A 73 0.40 -5.71 -19.88
CA SER A 73 0.99 -5.16 -21.11
C SER A 73 0.29 -5.74 -22.36
N GLU A 74 0.51 -5.12 -23.52
CA GLU A 74 0.03 -5.67 -24.79
C GLU A 74 0.57 -7.07 -25.06
N GLU A 75 1.80 -7.36 -24.64
CA GLU A 75 2.42 -8.68 -24.74
C GLU A 75 1.71 -9.72 -23.85
N ASP A 76 1.33 -9.33 -22.61
CA ASP A 76 0.57 -10.17 -21.70
C ASP A 76 -0.81 -10.52 -22.32
N VAL A 77 -1.51 -9.51 -22.88
CA VAL A 77 -2.82 -9.69 -23.53
C VAL A 77 -2.69 -10.61 -24.76
N ASN A 78 -1.68 -10.40 -25.59
CA ASN A 78 -1.41 -11.23 -26.77
C ASN A 78 -1.08 -12.67 -26.37
N ALA A 79 -0.26 -12.88 -25.33
CA ALA A 79 0.08 -14.20 -24.85
C ALA A 79 -1.14 -14.97 -24.32
N ILE A 80 -2.06 -14.28 -23.64
CA ILE A 80 -3.35 -14.83 -23.20
C ILE A 80 -4.19 -15.26 -24.41
N ASN A 81 -4.31 -14.40 -25.41
CA ASN A 81 -5.14 -14.65 -26.60
C ASN A 81 -4.60 -15.77 -27.47
N LEU A 82 -3.27 -15.91 -27.56
CA LEU A 82 -2.61 -16.96 -28.33
C LEU A 82 -2.53 -18.29 -27.58
N GLY A 83 -2.87 -18.31 -26.27
CA GLY A 83 -2.87 -19.52 -25.47
C GLY A 83 -1.49 -20.12 -25.20
N TYR A 84 -0.40 -19.35 -25.33
CA TYR A 84 0.97 -19.83 -25.11
C TYR A 84 1.26 -20.20 -23.65
N GLN A 85 0.54 -19.58 -22.73
CA GLN A 85 0.62 -19.89 -21.30
C GLN A 85 -0.78 -19.90 -20.69
N LYS A 86 -0.90 -20.52 -19.52
CA LYS A 86 -2.17 -20.42 -18.78
C LYS A 86 -2.43 -18.96 -18.41
N ARG A 87 -3.65 -18.47 -18.70
CA ARG A 87 -4.09 -17.11 -18.37
C ARG A 87 -3.73 -16.70 -16.93
N GLU A 88 -3.91 -17.61 -15.99
CA GLU A 88 -3.59 -17.39 -14.57
C GLU A 88 -2.12 -17.13 -14.29
N ASP A 89 -1.21 -17.78 -15.03
CA ASP A 89 0.23 -17.59 -14.85
C ASP A 89 0.65 -16.18 -15.32
N ILE A 90 0.10 -15.74 -16.45
CA ILE A 90 0.37 -14.41 -17.02
C ILE A 90 -0.13 -13.32 -16.06
N ILE A 91 -1.37 -13.47 -15.56
CA ILE A 91 -1.99 -12.53 -14.61
C ILE A 91 -1.19 -12.47 -13.30
N THR A 92 -0.77 -13.63 -12.76
CA THR A 92 0.04 -13.71 -11.55
C THR A 92 1.41 -13.05 -11.73
N ASN A 93 2.05 -13.24 -12.87
CA ASN A 93 3.35 -12.63 -13.17
C ASN A 93 3.23 -11.11 -13.35
N ALA A 94 2.18 -10.64 -14.03
CA ALA A 94 1.91 -9.21 -14.18
C ALA A 94 1.70 -8.54 -12.82
N PHE A 95 0.89 -9.14 -11.93
CA PHE A 95 0.70 -8.63 -10.57
C PHE A 95 2.02 -8.63 -9.76
N SER A 96 2.81 -9.69 -9.87
CA SER A 96 4.11 -9.77 -9.17
C SER A 96 5.05 -8.64 -9.62
N ARG A 97 5.08 -8.33 -10.91
CA ARG A 97 5.85 -7.20 -11.48
C ARG A 97 5.42 -5.87 -10.89
N ASP A 98 4.10 -5.61 -10.85
CA ASP A 98 3.55 -4.38 -10.25
C ASP A 98 3.85 -4.29 -8.75
N PHE A 99 3.71 -5.40 -8.02
CA PHE A 99 4.02 -5.48 -6.60
C PHE A 99 5.49 -5.13 -6.32
N ILE A 100 6.42 -5.72 -7.08
CA ILE A 100 7.87 -5.54 -6.91
C ILE A 100 8.31 -4.12 -7.32
N SER A 101 7.61 -3.46 -8.24
CA SER A 101 7.98 -2.14 -8.74
C SER A 101 8.13 -1.06 -7.65
N GLY A 102 7.49 -1.25 -6.50
CA GLY A 102 7.55 -0.34 -5.35
C GLY A 102 8.57 -0.69 -4.28
N ILE A 103 9.32 -1.78 -4.45
CA ILE A 103 10.24 -2.30 -3.41
C ILE A 103 11.36 -1.31 -3.09
N ASP A 104 11.83 -0.56 -4.09
CA ASP A 104 12.93 0.42 -3.90
C ASP A 104 12.56 1.60 -2.99
N ALA A 105 11.26 1.82 -2.74
CA ALA A 105 10.79 2.83 -1.79
C ALA A 105 10.87 2.36 -0.33
N LEU A 106 11.20 1.08 -0.08
CA LEU A 106 11.21 0.48 1.25
C LEU A 106 12.63 0.27 1.74
N ASP A 107 12.91 0.65 2.99
CA ASP A 107 14.13 0.28 3.69
C ASP A 107 14.09 -1.19 4.17
N ASP A 108 15.21 -1.71 4.65
CA ASP A 108 15.37 -3.10 5.08
C ASP A 108 14.38 -3.52 6.18
N ALA A 109 14.03 -2.63 7.10
CA ALA A 109 13.08 -2.91 8.17
C ALA A 109 11.65 -3.10 7.61
N LYS A 110 11.26 -2.26 6.67
CA LYS A 110 9.96 -2.34 5.98
C LYS A 110 9.89 -3.57 5.07
N LEU A 111 10.98 -3.91 4.38
CA LEU A 111 11.08 -5.15 3.59
C LEU A 111 10.92 -6.39 4.46
N LYS A 112 11.57 -6.42 5.62
CA LYS A 112 11.45 -7.51 6.61
C LYS A 112 10.02 -7.65 7.14
N LEU A 113 9.35 -6.52 7.41
CA LEU A 113 7.96 -6.52 7.84
C LEU A 113 7.06 -7.06 6.72
N LEU A 114 7.19 -6.58 5.49
CA LEU A 114 6.40 -7.03 4.36
C LEU A 114 6.53 -8.55 4.15
N ALA A 115 7.75 -9.07 4.16
CA ALA A 115 8.01 -10.50 4.08
C ALA A 115 7.32 -11.26 5.22
N THR A 116 7.34 -10.73 6.45
CA THR A 116 6.69 -11.35 7.62
C THR A 116 5.17 -11.36 7.46
N LEU A 117 4.56 -10.27 6.97
CA LEU A 117 3.11 -10.19 6.75
C LEU A 117 2.62 -11.22 5.73
N ILE A 118 3.39 -11.40 4.63
CA ILE A 118 3.10 -12.39 3.60
C ILE A 118 3.27 -13.81 4.15
N ALA A 119 4.41 -14.10 4.80
CA ALA A 119 4.72 -15.43 5.31
C ALA A 119 3.74 -15.90 6.40
N LYS A 120 3.24 -14.99 7.23
CA LYS A 120 2.25 -15.28 8.28
C LYS A 120 0.80 -15.32 7.78
N GLY A 121 0.54 -14.96 6.52
CA GLY A 121 -0.82 -14.81 6.00
C GLY A 121 -1.60 -13.65 6.64
N THR A 122 -0.90 -12.69 7.27
CA THR A 122 -1.53 -11.44 7.74
C THR A 122 -1.95 -10.58 6.55
N LEU A 123 -1.14 -10.56 5.49
CA LEU A 123 -1.49 -9.99 4.19
C LEU A 123 -1.89 -11.13 3.25
N ASP A 124 -3.17 -11.18 2.89
CA ASP A 124 -3.72 -12.09 1.90
C ASP A 124 -4.13 -11.34 0.65
N ILE A 125 -3.83 -11.91 -0.52
CA ILE A 125 -3.92 -11.20 -1.81
C ILE A 125 -4.72 -12.04 -2.79
N LYS A 126 -5.67 -11.38 -3.46
CA LYS A 126 -6.40 -11.91 -4.62
C LYS A 126 -6.26 -10.96 -5.80
N ILE A 127 -6.26 -11.53 -7.00
CA ILE A 127 -6.06 -10.79 -8.25
C ILE A 127 -7.40 -10.73 -8.98
N ALA A 128 -7.90 -9.51 -9.25
CA ALA A 128 -9.15 -9.26 -9.95
C ALA A 128 -8.91 -8.92 -11.43
N VAL A 129 -9.68 -9.54 -12.31
CA VAL A 129 -9.69 -9.27 -13.75
C VAL A 129 -11.13 -9.26 -14.24
N THR A 130 -11.52 -8.25 -15.02
CA THR A 130 -12.86 -8.19 -15.62
C THR A 130 -13.08 -9.31 -16.63
N GLU A 131 -14.30 -9.82 -16.70
CA GLU A 131 -14.70 -10.81 -17.71
C GLU A 131 -14.90 -10.17 -19.11
N THR A 132 -15.02 -8.85 -19.17
CA THR A 132 -15.18 -8.06 -20.41
C THR A 132 -13.90 -7.35 -20.80
N ALA A 133 -13.88 -6.65 -21.93
CA ALA A 133 -12.74 -5.88 -22.43
C ALA A 133 -12.38 -4.63 -21.60
N GLY A 134 -13.05 -4.37 -20.47
CA GLY A 134 -12.75 -3.28 -19.54
C GLY A 134 -11.57 -3.58 -18.61
N ILE A 135 -11.24 -2.60 -17.78
CA ILE A 135 -10.27 -2.73 -16.70
C ILE A 135 -10.97 -2.76 -15.35
N TYR A 136 -10.46 -3.54 -14.42
CA TYR A 136 -10.88 -3.44 -13.01
C TYR A 136 -10.27 -2.18 -12.40
N HIS A 137 -11.11 -1.23 -11.98
CA HIS A 137 -10.64 0.10 -11.56
C HIS A 137 -11.32 0.61 -10.29
N ASP A 138 -11.69 -0.30 -9.42
CA ASP A 138 -12.25 0.03 -8.11
C ASP A 138 -11.21 0.64 -7.16
N LYS A 139 -11.67 1.36 -6.14
CA LYS A 139 -10.82 1.99 -5.11
C LYS A 139 -11.55 2.06 -3.77
N LEU A 140 -12.06 0.91 -3.34
CA LEU A 140 -12.76 0.71 -2.07
C LEU A 140 -11.79 0.32 -0.96
N GLY A 141 -11.99 0.82 0.23
CA GLY A 141 -11.33 0.33 1.44
C GLY A 141 -12.30 0.24 2.61
N ILE A 142 -12.26 -0.87 3.33
CA ILE A 142 -13.10 -1.16 4.49
C ILE A 142 -12.18 -1.46 5.67
N LEU A 143 -12.41 -0.80 6.79
CA LEU A 143 -11.70 -1.06 8.04
C LEU A 143 -12.72 -1.45 9.11
N GLU A 144 -12.42 -2.45 9.90
CA GLU A 144 -13.21 -2.87 11.05
C GLU A 144 -12.32 -2.88 12.30
N ASP A 145 -12.81 -2.34 13.39
CA ASP A 145 -12.10 -2.34 14.68
C ASP A 145 -12.50 -3.54 15.55
N VAL A 146 -11.89 -3.61 16.74
CA VAL A 146 -12.11 -4.72 17.69
C VAL A 146 -13.50 -4.78 18.31
N VAL A 147 -14.29 -3.70 18.23
CA VAL A 147 -15.66 -3.66 18.75
C VAL A 147 -16.71 -3.82 17.65
N GLY A 148 -16.28 -3.95 16.39
CA GLY A 148 -17.14 -4.18 15.22
C GLY A 148 -17.63 -2.88 14.57
N ASP A 149 -17.08 -1.73 14.93
CA ASP A 149 -17.34 -0.49 14.18
C ASP A 149 -16.61 -0.55 12.82
N VAL A 150 -17.30 -0.09 11.79
CA VAL A 150 -16.81 -0.13 10.41
C VAL A 150 -16.66 1.27 9.85
N VAL A 151 -15.56 1.47 9.15
CA VAL A 151 -15.29 2.66 8.34
C VAL A 151 -15.03 2.23 6.90
N VAL A 152 -15.79 2.79 5.97
CA VAL A 152 -15.60 2.57 4.54
C VAL A 152 -15.09 3.85 3.90
N PHE A 153 -14.15 3.73 2.98
CA PHE A 153 -13.68 4.84 2.16
C PHE A 153 -13.56 4.45 0.69
N TYR A 154 -13.88 5.38 -0.15
CA TYR A 154 -13.81 5.23 -1.62
C TYR A 154 -13.47 6.55 -2.28
N GLY A 155 -12.93 6.51 -3.47
CA GLY A 155 -12.52 7.72 -4.21
C GLY A 155 -11.55 7.42 -5.34
N SER A 156 -10.65 8.37 -5.63
CA SER A 156 -9.69 8.22 -6.74
C SER A 156 -8.38 7.54 -6.36
N ALA A 157 -8.03 7.48 -5.06
CA ALA A 157 -6.72 7.06 -4.58
C ALA A 157 -6.43 5.56 -4.77
N ASN A 158 -5.46 5.22 -5.60
CA ASN A 158 -4.89 3.87 -5.68
C ASN A 158 -4.06 3.54 -4.42
N ALA A 159 -3.86 2.24 -4.17
CA ALA A 159 -2.98 1.77 -3.11
C ALA A 159 -1.51 1.84 -3.55
N SER A 160 -0.95 3.03 -3.55
CA SER A 160 0.44 3.33 -3.89
C SER A 160 0.93 4.57 -3.13
N LEU A 161 2.26 4.78 -3.08
CA LEU A 161 2.85 5.98 -2.49
C LEU A 161 2.29 7.24 -3.14
N ASN A 162 2.22 7.28 -4.47
CA ASN A 162 1.69 8.41 -5.20
C ASN A 162 0.21 8.67 -4.91
N GLY A 163 -0.61 7.61 -4.78
CA GLY A 163 -2.03 7.73 -4.47
C GLY A 163 -2.32 8.29 -3.08
N TYR A 164 -1.40 8.12 -2.12
CA TYR A 164 -1.63 8.56 -0.74
C TYR A 164 -0.90 9.85 -0.37
N GLN A 165 0.10 10.29 -1.14
CA GLN A 165 0.93 11.44 -0.78
C GLN A 165 1.22 12.42 -1.92
N ASN A 166 1.40 11.95 -3.16
CA ASN A 166 1.99 12.78 -4.23
C ASN A 166 0.96 13.30 -5.25
N ASN A 167 0.03 12.44 -5.68
CA ASN A 167 -1.04 12.85 -6.61
C ASN A 167 -2.10 13.66 -5.86
N TYR A 168 -2.88 14.47 -6.58
CA TYR A 168 -4.10 15.05 -6.01
C TYR A 168 -5.22 14.02 -6.09
N GLU A 169 -5.45 13.32 -4.99
CA GLU A 169 -6.51 12.33 -4.85
C GLU A 169 -7.48 12.75 -3.74
N LYS A 170 -8.71 12.30 -3.83
CA LYS A 170 -9.73 12.56 -2.81
C LYS A 170 -10.48 11.29 -2.47
N ILE A 171 -10.68 11.06 -1.18
CA ILE A 171 -11.54 9.99 -0.68
C ILE A 171 -12.73 10.56 0.11
N ARG A 172 -13.83 9.83 0.04
CA ARG A 172 -14.99 9.98 0.93
C ARG A 172 -14.94 8.90 1.97
N VAL A 173 -15.42 9.21 3.17
CA VAL A 173 -15.43 8.29 4.29
C VAL A 173 -16.83 8.24 4.87
N VAL A 174 -17.35 7.03 5.07
CA VAL A 174 -18.63 6.71 5.74
C VAL A 174 -18.37 5.83 6.95
N LYS A 175 -19.26 5.86 7.93
CA LYS A 175 -19.05 5.31 9.27
C LYS A 175 -20.28 4.57 9.75
N SER A 176 -20.13 3.35 10.27
CA SER A 176 -21.24 2.49 10.69
C SER A 176 -22.11 3.05 11.82
N TRP A 177 -21.57 3.95 12.61
CA TRP A 177 -22.31 4.60 13.71
C TRP A 177 -23.08 5.87 13.31
N VAL A 178 -23.18 6.12 12.01
CA VAL A 178 -24.02 7.18 11.44
C VAL A 178 -25.15 6.51 10.70
N ASP A 179 -26.36 6.55 11.27
CA ASP A 179 -27.53 5.79 10.79
C ASP A 179 -27.78 5.97 9.28
N ALA A 180 -27.64 7.18 8.76
CA ALA A 180 -27.83 7.47 7.34
C ALA A 180 -26.78 6.85 6.41
N GLU A 181 -25.69 6.31 6.94
CA GLU A 181 -24.57 5.70 6.19
C GLU A 181 -24.56 4.16 6.32
N SER A 182 -25.39 3.56 7.19
CA SER A 182 -25.33 2.14 7.52
C SER A 182 -25.68 1.22 6.36
N GLU A 183 -26.70 1.55 5.57
CA GLU A 183 -27.10 0.77 4.40
C GLU A 183 -25.99 0.74 3.35
N SER A 184 -25.42 1.89 3.03
CA SER A 184 -24.29 1.98 2.08
C SER A 184 -23.07 1.17 2.53
N ILE A 185 -22.82 1.07 3.84
CA ILE A 185 -21.72 0.27 4.37
C ILE A 185 -21.99 -1.21 4.20
N GLN A 186 -23.21 -1.66 4.42
CA GLN A 186 -23.61 -3.06 4.21
C GLN A 186 -23.46 -3.47 2.74
N ASP A 187 -23.90 -2.63 1.81
CA ASP A 187 -23.75 -2.85 0.38
C ASP A 187 -22.27 -3.02 -0.02
N GLU A 188 -21.38 -2.14 0.45
CA GLU A 188 -19.94 -2.20 0.15
C GLU A 188 -19.27 -3.44 0.78
N GLN A 189 -19.70 -3.84 1.98
CA GLN A 189 -19.20 -5.07 2.61
C GLN A 189 -19.66 -6.33 1.85
N GLU A 190 -20.91 -6.36 1.36
CA GLU A 190 -21.43 -7.45 0.56
C GLU A 190 -20.75 -7.53 -0.81
N GLU A 191 -20.51 -6.38 -1.45
CA GLU A 191 -19.78 -6.32 -2.72
C GLU A 191 -18.34 -6.80 -2.57
N PHE A 192 -17.62 -6.33 -1.55
CA PHE A 192 -16.26 -6.83 -1.28
C PHE A 192 -16.26 -8.33 -0.97
N ARG A 193 -17.25 -8.83 -0.22
CA ARG A 193 -17.40 -10.26 0.07
C ARG A 193 -17.59 -11.06 -1.21
N ALA A 194 -18.46 -10.60 -2.10
CA ALA A 194 -18.70 -11.27 -3.39
C ALA A 194 -17.43 -11.32 -4.26
N LEU A 195 -16.62 -10.25 -4.26
CA LEU A 195 -15.31 -10.25 -4.89
C LEU A 195 -14.37 -11.24 -4.23
N TRP A 196 -14.26 -11.20 -2.89
CA TRP A 196 -13.34 -12.06 -2.13
C TRP A 196 -13.67 -13.54 -2.29
N GLU A 197 -14.94 -13.89 -2.32
CA GLU A 197 -15.43 -15.28 -2.50
C GLU A 197 -15.45 -15.72 -3.97
N GLY A 198 -15.20 -14.80 -4.93
CA GLY A 198 -15.23 -15.10 -6.37
C GLY A 198 -16.62 -15.33 -6.91
N THR A 199 -17.66 -14.81 -6.25
CA THR A 199 -19.07 -14.92 -6.66
C THR A 199 -19.58 -13.74 -7.48
N ASN A 200 -18.76 -12.68 -7.64
CA ASN A 200 -19.10 -11.53 -8.46
C ASN A 200 -19.23 -11.94 -9.94
N PRO A 201 -20.35 -11.65 -10.62
CA PRO A 201 -20.60 -12.15 -11.98
C PRO A 201 -19.80 -11.40 -13.07
N PHE A 202 -19.21 -10.26 -12.76
CA PHE A 202 -18.51 -9.39 -13.73
C PHE A 202 -16.99 -9.41 -13.59
N VAL A 203 -16.51 -9.91 -12.45
CA VAL A 203 -15.06 -9.88 -12.11
C VAL A 203 -14.65 -11.28 -11.71
N LYS A 204 -13.67 -11.81 -12.43
CA LYS A 204 -13.03 -13.07 -12.05
C LYS A 204 -11.88 -12.80 -11.10
N VAL A 205 -11.87 -13.52 -9.99
CA VAL A 205 -10.86 -13.39 -8.94
C VAL A 205 -10.00 -14.65 -8.89
N TYR A 206 -8.69 -14.47 -8.81
CA TYR A 206 -7.69 -15.52 -8.71
C TYR A 206 -6.94 -15.41 -7.39
N ASP A 207 -6.70 -16.51 -6.73
CA ASP A 207 -5.81 -16.54 -5.57
C ASP A 207 -4.38 -16.24 -6.00
N TYR A 208 -3.68 -15.39 -5.25
CA TYR A 208 -2.27 -15.16 -5.50
C TYR A 208 -1.47 -16.39 -5.07
N ARG A 209 -0.97 -17.12 -6.06
CA ARG A 209 -0.41 -18.46 -5.90
C ARG A 209 0.74 -18.52 -4.90
N GLU A 210 0.81 -19.62 -4.17
CA GLU A 210 1.87 -19.87 -3.18
C GLU A 210 3.27 -19.84 -3.81
N SER A 211 3.42 -20.32 -5.05
CA SER A 211 4.68 -20.23 -5.78
C SER A 211 5.12 -18.80 -6.07
N ALA A 212 4.17 -17.91 -6.36
CA ALA A 212 4.46 -16.50 -6.59
C ALA A 212 4.75 -15.75 -5.27
N LYS A 213 4.05 -16.09 -4.18
CA LYS A 213 4.38 -15.62 -2.83
C LYS A 213 5.80 -16.02 -2.44
N THR A 214 6.17 -17.28 -2.67
CA THR A 214 7.52 -17.79 -2.42
C THR A 214 8.58 -17.03 -3.22
N ASN A 215 8.32 -16.74 -4.50
CA ASN A 215 9.22 -15.95 -5.34
C ASN A 215 9.41 -14.53 -4.80
N ILE A 216 8.33 -13.85 -4.40
CA ILE A 216 8.43 -12.52 -3.75
C ILE A 216 9.25 -12.62 -2.47
N LEU A 217 9.02 -13.62 -1.62
CA LEU A 217 9.78 -13.81 -0.38
C LEU A 217 11.27 -14.03 -0.66
N GLN A 218 11.63 -14.76 -1.72
CA GLN A 218 13.02 -14.93 -2.15
C GLN A 218 13.65 -13.61 -2.62
N ILE A 219 12.93 -12.82 -3.42
CA ILE A 219 13.40 -11.50 -3.88
C ILE A 219 13.64 -10.59 -2.68
N LEU A 220 12.71 -10.54 -1.72
CA LEU A 220 12.84 -9.73 -0.51
C LEU A 220 14.04 -10.19 0.33
N ALA A 221 14.25 -11.50 0.48
CA ALA A 221 15.39 -12.06 1.22
C ALA A 221 16.73 -11.75 0.54
N ASN A 222 16.82 -11.89 -0.79
CA ASN A 222 18.03 -11.58 -1.55
C ASN A 222 18.43 -10.11 -1.42
N ARG A 223 17.47 -9.20 -1.49
CA ARG A 223 17.72 -7.76 -1.28
C ARG A 223 18.26 -7.44 0.10
N GLN A 224 17.74 -8.11 1.14
CA GLN A 224 18.26 -7.96 2.51
C GLN A 224 19.70 -8.41 2.61
N THR A 225 20.04 -9.56 1.99
CA THR A 225 21.41 -10.08 1.97
C THR A 225 22.38 -9.18 1.21
N GLU A 226 21.93 -8.57 0.10
CA GLU A 226 22.73 -7.60 -0.67
C GLU A 226 22.97 -6.31 0.12
N SER A 227 21.99 -5.87 0.90
CA SER A 227 22.12 -4.70 1.78
C SER A 227 23.07 -4.96 2.95
N GLU A 228 23.01 -6.16 3.55
CA GLU A 228 23.92 -6.59 4.62
C GLU A 228 25.36 -6.85 4.09
N ALA A 229 25.49 -7.27 2.84
CA ALA A 229 26.77 -7.57 2.20
C ALA A 229 27.49 -6.34 1.61
N LYS A 230 26.82 -5.20 1.50
CA LYS A 230 27.50 -3.94 1.17
C LYS A 230 28.37 -3.57 2.39
N PRO A 231 29.72 -3.62 2.28
CA PRO A 231 30.54 -3.03 3.32
C PRO A 231 30.06 -1.60 3.49
N ASN A 232 30.11 -1.10 4.72
CA ASN A 232 30.04 0.34 4.97
C ASN A 232 31.18 0.96 4.17
N ASP A 233 30.96 1.22 2.89
CA ASP A 233 31.83 2.14 2.17
C ASP A 233 31.81 3.41 3.00
N PRO A 234 32.97 3.90 3.44
CA PRO A 234 33.01 5.13 4.21
C PRO A 234 32.27 6.17 3.39
N ILE A 235 31.22 6.75 4.00
CA ILE A 235 30.46 7.80 3.35
C ILE A 235 31.45 8.86 2.95
N VAL A 236 31.82 8.91 1.66
CA VAL A 236 32.68 9.97 1.13
C VAL A 236 31.76 11.18 1.04
N LEU A 237 31.86 12.01 2.07
CA LEU A 237 31.14 13.27 2.11
C LEU A 237 31.69 14.18 1.01
N ARG A 238 30.83 14.92 0.33
CA ARG A 238 31.25 16.00 -0.55
C ARG A 238 31.70 17.18 0.31
N ASP A 239 32.62 17.97 -0.19
CA ASP A 239 33.24 19.08 0.54
C ASP A 239 32.24 19.95 1.29
N TYR A 240 31.13 20.31 0.66
CA TYR A 240 30.06 21.07 1.31
C TYR A 240 29.32 20.33 2.45
N GLN A 241 29.32 19.00 2.45
CA GLN A 241 28.74 18.19 3.51
C GLN A 241 29.67 18.12 4.71
N GLU A 242 30.97 18.03 4.48
CA GLU A 242 32.01 18.12 5.53
C GLU A 242 31.97 19.48 6.20
N GLU A 243 31.90 20.56 5.41
CA GLU A 243 31.76 21.91 5.94
C GLU A 243 30.48 22.11 6.75
N ALA A 244 29.35 21.58 6.30
CA ALA A 244 28.08 21.66 7.02
C ALA A 244 28.14 20.90 8.35
N ILE A 245 28.75 19.72 8.37
CA ILE A 245 28.91 18.91 9.58
C ILE A 245 29.86 19.61 10.55
N ALA A 246 31.00 20.14 10.06
CA ALA A 246 31.96 20.88 10.87
C ALA A 246 31.32 22.14 11.51
N ALA A 247 30.52 22.88 10.75
CA ALA A 247 29.79 24.04 11.25
C ALA A 247 28.71 23.64 12.29
N TRP A 248 28.05 22.52 12.10
CA TRP A 248 27.04 21.99 13.04
C TRP A 248 27.67 21.55 14.36
N VAL A 249 28.82 20.86 14.29
CA VAL A 249 29.60 20.46 15.46
C VAL A 249 30.12 21.69 16.21
N ALA A 250 30.67 22.66 15.49
CA ALA A 250 31.21 23.93 16.05
C ALA A 250 30.10 24.75 16.77
N ASN A 251 28.84 24.62 16.34
CA ASN A 251 27.66 25.25 16.96
C ASN A 251 27.03 24.41 18.06
N GLY A 252 27.73 23.42 18.61
CA GLY A 252 27.22 22.57 19.70
C GLY A 252 25.97 21.76 19.34
N TYR A 253 25.91 21.26 18.09
CA TYR A 253 24.80 20.49 17.52
C TYR A 253 23.48 21.27 17.33
N HIS A 254 23.53 22.59 17.37
CA HIS A 254 22.37 23.45 17.09
C HIS A 254 22.39 23.97 15.65
N GLY A 255 21.51 23.47 14.80
CA GLY A 255 21.32 23.95 13.42
C GLY A 255 20.53 25.26 13.40
N LYS A 256 21.06 26.36 12.86
CA LYS A 256 20.24 27.52 12.46
C LYS A 256 19.54 27.21 11.15
N ARG A 257 18.21 27.32 11.11
CA ARG A 257 17.38 27.25 9.90
C ARG A 257 17.66 28.47 9.00
N HIS A 258 18.72 28.45 8.20
CA HIS A 258 18.89 29.26 7.00
C HIS A 258 20.09 28.73 6.22
N ILE A 259 19.88 27.76 5.34
CA ILE A 259 20.73 27.53 4.19
C ILE A 259 20.01 28.13 2.98
N SER A 260 20.42 29.30 2.58
CA SER A 260 20.01 29.87 1.29
C SER A 260 20.78 29.12 0.21
N LEU A 261 20.09 28.28 -0.55
CA LEU A 261 20.62 27.65 -1.75
C LEU A 261 20.66 28.72 -2.86
N SER A 262 21.79 29.40 -3.00
CA SER A 262 22.06 30.14 -4.21
C SER A 262 22.41 29.17 -5.33
N LYS A 263 21.51 29.10 -6.32
CA LYS A 263 21.72 28.38 -7.59
C LYS A 263 22.86 29.10 -8.34
N HIS A 264 23.96 28.42 -8.58
CA HIS A 264 24.84 28.71 -9.71
C HIS A 264 24.78 27.52 -10.67
N TYR A 265 24.05 27.72 -11.75
CA TYR A 265 24.24 26.98 -12.99
C TYR A 265 25.37 27.69 -13.77
N SER A 266 26.39 26.94 -14.11
CA SER A 266 27.27 27.17 -15.25
C SER A 266 27.43 25.84 -15.96
#